data_1a7cc6a507706133329a61c312e3b0e9
#
_entry.id   1a7cc6a507706133329a61c312e3b0e9
#
_cell.length_a   1.000
_cell.length_b   1.000
_cell.length_c   1.000
_cell.angle_alpha   90.00
_cell.angle_beta   90.00
_cell.angle_gamma   90.00
#
_symmetry.space_group_name_H-M   'P 1'
#
loop_
_entity.id
_entity.type
_entity.pdbx_description
1 polymer ?
#
loop_
_entity_poly.entity_id
_entity_poly.type
_entity_poly.pdbx_seq_one_letter_code
_entity_poly.pdbx_strand_id
1 'polypeptide(L)'
;MASVNKVILIGNLGKDPEARFFQSGQKYVSFPLATSEHWTDKTTGDHKDKTEWHNITIHNEALVRVAETYLKKGSKVYIEGQLQMRKWTDQSGIERSATNVVLLNFKGAMTLLDPKKESFDDQNQPSVSDYGRSSAETSYSNNQGVSKPHDNMNNNYGLEDDIPF
;
A
#
# COMPACT_ATOMS: atom_id res chain seq x y z
N MET A 1 -20.97 -29.56 -14.37
CA MET A 1 -20.84 -29.02 -13.00
C MET A 1 -20.04 -27.75 -13.07
N ALA A 2 -20.50 -26.65 -12.44
CA ALA A 2 -19.75 -25.40 -12.33
C ALA A 2 -18.89 -25.48 -11.07
N SER A 3 -17.61 -25.04 -11.17
CA SER A 3 -16.69 -24.96 -10.05
C SER A 3 -15.98 -23.60 -10.06
N VAL A 4 -15.61 -23.12 -8.89
CA VAL A 4 -14.86 -21.86 -8.71
C VAL A 4 -13.53 -22.17 -8.02
N ASN A 5 -12.44 -21.64 -8.59
CA ASN A 5 -11.13 -21.63 -7.95
C ASN A 5 -10.58 -20.22 -8.05
N LYS A 6 -10.76 -19.43 -7.00
CA LYS A 6 -10.33 -18.04 -6.90
C LYS A 6 -9.79 -17.76 -5.51
N VAL A 7 -8.64 -17.11 -5.45
CA VAL A 7 -7.99 -16.63 -4.23
C VAL A 7 -7.77 -15.15 -4.34
N ILE A 8 -8.03 -14.42 -3.27
CA ILE A 8 -7.78 -12.99 -3.14
C ILE A 8 -6.91 -12.77 -1.91
N LEU A 9 -5.78 -12.09 -2.07
CA LEU A 9 -4.84 -11.80 -1.00
C LEU A 9 -4.42 -10.34 -1.04
N ILE A 10 -4.28 -9.74 0.15
CA ILE A 10 -3.58 -8.46 0.33
C ILE A 10 -2.47 -8.71 1.34
N GLY A 11 -1.23 -8.41 0.96
CA GLY A 11 -0.10 -8.67 1.81
C GLY A 11 1.17 -7.98 1.36
N ASN A 12 2.27 -8.28 2.05
CA ASN A 12 3.57 -7.71 1.76
C ASN A 12 4.54 -8.78 1.24
N LEU A 13 5.38 -8.41 0.27
CA LEU A 13 6.40 -9.31 -0.25
C LEU A 13 7.46 -9.60 0.83
N GLY A 14 7.76 -10.88 1.04
CA GLY A 14 8.81 -11.30 1.96
C GLY A 14 10.23 -11.23 1.39
N LYS A 15 10.33 -11.28 0.05
CA LYS A 15 11.58 -11.18 -0.72
C LYS A 15 11.32 -10.46 -2.04
N ASP A 16 12.41 -10.03 -2.68
CA ASP A 16 12.35 -9.53 -4.05
C ASP A 16 11.79 -10.59 -5.01
N PRO A 17 11.05 -10.20 -6.06
CA PRO A 17 10.54 -11.13 -7.06
C PRO A 17 11.67 -11.85 -7.80
N GLU A 18 11.58 -13.18 -7.89
CA GLU A 18 12.52 -14.01 -8.63
C GLU A 18 11.97 -14.32 -10.02
N ALA A 19 12.67 -13.86 -11.05
CA ALA A 19 12.36 -14.20 -12.44
C ALA A 19 12.98 -15.53 -12.84
N ARG A 20 12.19 -16.39 -13.47
CA ARG A 20 12.62 -17.71 -13.97
C ARG A 20 11.97 -17.99 -15.33
N PHE A 21 12.47 -19.00 -16.02
CA PHE A 21 11.93 -19.43 -17.29
C PHE A 21 11.42 -20.87 -17.21
N PHE A 22 10.29 -21.12 -17.86
CA PHE A 22 9.84 -22.47 -18.15
C PHE A 22 10.71 -23.11 -19.25
N GLN A 23 10.63 -24.42 -19.41
CA GLN A 23 11.27 -25.12 -20.52
C GLN A 23 10.76 -24.66 -21.89
N SER A 24 9.56 -24.12 -21.95
CA SER A 24 8.97 -23.48 -23.13
C SER A 24 9.58 -22.12 -23.49
N GLY A 25 10.49 -21.58 -22.68
CA GLY A 25 11.05 -20.24 -22.83
C GLY A 25 10.19 -19.10 -22.27
N GLN A 26 8.98 -19.38 -21.82
CA GLN A 26 8.12 -18.37 -21.21
C GLN A 26 8.65 -17.95 -19.84
N LYS A 27 8.76 -16.63 -19.62
CA LYS A 27 9.19 -16.06 -18.35
C LYS A 27 8.04 -16.06 -17.32
N TYR A 28 8.38 -16.35 -16.09
CA TYR A 28 7.48 -16.21 -14.95
C TYR A 28 8.21 -15.60 -13.77
N VAL A 29 7.46 -15.02 -12.84
CA VAL A 29 8.00 -14.45 -11.61
C VAL A 29 7.38 -15.14 -10.41
N SER A 30 8.17 -15.40 -9.37
CA SER A 30 7.69 -15.96 -8.11
C SER A 30 8.23 -15.20 -6.92
N PHE A 31 7.39 -15.06 -5.87
CA PHE A 31 7.75 -14.45 -4.60
C PHE A 31 6.86 -14.95 -3.46
N PRO A 32 7.37 -14.95 -2.22
CA PRO A 32 6.55 -15.19 -1.04
C PRO A 32 5.78 -13.93 -0.65
N LEU A 33 4.49 -14.08 -0.33
CA LEU A 33 3.61 -13.02 0.16
C LEU A 33 3.18 -13.33 1.59
N ALA A 34 3.34 -12.39 2.49
CA ALA A 34 2.89 -12.46 3.87
C ALA A 34 1.53 -11.79 4.03
N THR A 35 0.56 -12.50 4.62
CA THR A 35 -0.69 -11.92 5.13
C THR A 35 -0.66 -12.00 6.64
N SER A 36 -0.82 -10.86 7.33
CA SER A 36 -0.74 -10.79 8.79
C SER A 36 -2.07 -10.35 9.38
N GLU A 37 -2.48 -11.05 10.43
CA GLU A 37 -3.63 -10.73 11.25
C GLU A 37 -3.14 -10.27 12.62
N HIS A 38 -3.76 -9.23 13.16
CA HIS A 38 -3.45 -8.69 14.48
C HIS A 38 -4.73 -8.67 15.30
N TRP A 39 -4.68 -9.22 16.51
CA TRP A 39 -5.82 -9.18 17.43
C TRP A 39 -5.38 -9.05 18.87
N THR A 40 -6.28 -8.58 19.71
CA THR A 40 -6.07 -8.53 21.15
C THR A 40 -6.80 -9.71 21.79
N ASP A 41 -6.09 -10.52 22.56
CA ASP A 41 -6.69 -11.60 23.34
C ASP A 41 -7.57 -11.02 24.43
N LYS A 42 -8.86 -11.34 24.37
CA LYS A 42 -9.87 -10.79 25.31
C LYS A 42 -9.67 -11.27 26.75
N THR A 43 -8.96 -12.38 26.95
CA THR A 43 -8.75 -12.96 28.28
C THR A 43 -7.52 -12.41 28.96
N THR A 44 -6.42 -12.25 28.22
CA THR A 44 -5.13 -11.78 28.74
C THR A 44 -4.85 -10.31 28.48
N GLY A 45 -5.54 -9.69 27.51
CA GLY A 45 -5.27 -8.32 27.03
C GLY A 45 -4.05 -8.19 26.14
N ASP A 46 -3.37 -9.30 25.82
CA ASP A 46 -2.16 -9.30 25.01
C ASP A 46 -2.46 -9.08 23.54
N HIS A 47 -1.58 -8.35 22.85
CA HIS A 47 -1.59 -8.26 21.39
C HIS A 47 -0.94 -9.50 20.79
N LYS A 48 -1.66 -10.17 19.90
CA LYS A 48 -1.19 -11.35 19.17
C LYS A 48 -1.15 -11.10 17.67
N ASP A 49 -0.11 -11.61 17.03
CA ASP A 49 0.12 -11.53 15.61
C ASP A 49 0.20 -12.93 15.01
N LYS A 50 -0.40 -13.11 13.85
CA LYS A 50 -0.27 -14.34 13.06
C LYS A 50 0.02 -13.98 11.62
N THR A 51 1.09 -14.55 11.06
CA THR A 51 1.47 -14.33 9.67
C THR A 51 1.44 -15.65 8.92
N GLU A 52 0.69 -15.65 7.81
CA GLU A 52 0.66 -16.77 6.88
C GLU A 52 1.45 -16.43 5.61
N TRP A 53 2.21 -17.40 5.10
CA TRP A 53 3.06 -17.25 3.94
C TRP A 53 2.47 -17.95 2.72
N HIS A 54 2.31 -17.20 1.64
CA HIS A 54 1.76 -17.71 0.39
C HIS A 54 2.81 -17.61 -0.72
N ASN A 55 2.97 -18.71 -1.46
CA ASN A 55 3.82 -18.69 -2.65
C ASN A 55 3.03 -18.19 -3.85
N ILE A 56 3.41 -17.05 -4.38
CA ILE A 56 2.78 -16.44 -5.55
C ILE A 56 3.62 -16.74 -6.80
N THR A 57 2.97 -17.10 -7.89
CA THR A 57 3.61 -17.30 -9.19
C THR A 57 2.82 -16.58 -10.28
N ILE A 58 3.48 -15.72 -11.04
CA ILE A 58 2.87 -14.91 -12.11
C ILE A 58 3.31 -15.46 -13.46
N HIS A 59 2.35 -15.90 -14.27
CA HIS A 59 2.58 -16.39 -15.65
C HIS A 59 2.22 -15.34 -16.71
N ASN A 60 1.40 -14.35 -16.36
CA ASN A 60 1.00 -13.28 -17.27
C ASN A 60 2.18 -12.35 -17.56
N GLU A 61 2.60 -12.24 -18.83
CA GLU A 61 3.75 -11.42 -19.22
C GLU A 61 3.64 -9.94 -18.83
N ALA A 62 2.47 -9.35 -18.94
CA ALA A 62 2.27 -7.95 -18.58
C ALA A 62 2.50 -7.75 -17.07
N LEU A 63 1.95 -8.65 -16.24
CA LEU A 63 2.13 -8.63 -14.80
C LEU A 63 3.56 -9.00 -14.38
N VAL A 64 4.23 -9.88 -15.11
CA VAL A 64 5.66 -10.21 -14.92
C VAL A 64 6.53 -8.95 -15.06
N ARG A 65 6.35 -8.16 -16.13
CA ARG A 65 7.09 -6.90 -16.34
C ARG A 65 6.83 -5.90 -15.21
N VAL A 66 5.57 -5.75 -14.80
CA VAL A 66 5.22 -4.87 -13.68
C VAL A 66 5.87 -5.34 -12.37
N ALA A 67 5.82 -6.65 -12.09
CA ALA A 67 6.40 -7.23 -10.90
C ALA A 67 7.92 -7.01 -10.84
N GLU A 68 8.64 -7.24 -11.93
CA GLU A 68 10.11 -7.04 -12.00
C GLU A 68 10.52 -5.57 -11.86
N THR A 69 9.69 -4.66 -12.40
CA THR A 69 10.05 -3.23 -12.42
C THR A 69 9.75 -2.55 -11.09
N TYR A 70 8.64 -2.88 -10.46
CA TYR A 70 8.10 -2.09 -9.35
C TYR A 70 8.08 -2.82 -8.01
N LEU A 71 8.05 -4.16 -7.99
CA LEU A 71 7.97 -4.89 -6.72
C LEU A 71 9.34 -5.10 -6.11
N LYS A 72 9.40 -4.94 -4.80
CA LYS A 72 10.57 -5.23 -3.95
C LYS A 72 10.12 -5.88 -2.66
N LYS A 73 11.05 -6.45 -1.91
CA LYS A 73 10.80 -6.90 -0.54
C LYS A 73 10.10 -5.80 0.26
N GLY A 74 9.00 -6.15 0.91
CA GLY A 74 8.17 -5.24 1.71
C GLY A 74 7.06 -4.54 0.93
N SER A 75 7.06 -4.54 -0.42
CA SER A 75 5.97 -3.96 -1.22
C SER A 75 4.63 -4.56 -0.86
N LYS A 76 3.60 -3.70 -0.73
CA LYS A 76 2.24 -4.11 -0.46
C LYS A 76 1.46 -4.27 -1.75
N VAL A 77 0.84 -5.43 -1.93
CA VAL A 77 0.12 -5.77 -3.16
C VAL A 77 -1.22 -6.43 -2.88
N TYR A 78 -2.17 -6.16 -3.78
CA TYR A 78 -3.40 -6.93 -3.95
C TYR A 78 -3.17 -7.96 -5.05
N ILE A 79 -3.56 -9.21 -4.80
CA ILE A 79 -3.39 -10.35 -5.71
C ILE A 79 -4.74 -11.07 -5.87
N GLU A 80 -5.13 -11.32 -7.12
CA GLU A 80 -6.14 -12.31 -7.46
C GLU A 80 -5.51 -13.43 -8.29
N GLY A 81 -5.78 -14.66 -7.93
CA GLY A 81 -5.25 -15.83 -8.63
C GLY A 81 -6.06 -17.09 -8.37
N GLN A 82 -5.47 -18.21 -8.72
CA GLN A 82 -6.03 -19.55 -8.52
C GLN A 82 -5.07 -20.40 -7.70
N LEU A 83 -5.61 -21.29 -6.84
CA LEU A 83 -4.78 -22.28 -6.15
C LEU A 83 -4.36 -23.37 -7.17
N GLN A 84 -3.08 -23.65 -7.19
CA GLN A 84 -2.53 -24.78 -7.93
C GLN A 84 -1.55 -25.56 -7.06
N MET A 85 -1.72 -26.87 -7.03
CA MET A 85 -0.79 -27.76 -6.35
C MET A 85 0.32 -28.15 -7.34
N ARG A 86 1.56 -27.91 -6.95
CA ARG A 86 2.75 -28.37 -7.67
C ARG A 86 3.34 -29.56 -6.92
N LYS A 87 3.52 -30.67 -7.62
CA LYS A 87 4.24 -31.84 -7.12
C LYS A 87 5.61 -31.91 -7.75
N TRP A 88 6.60 -32.30 -6.97
CA TRP A 88 7.96 -32.58 -7.46
C TRP A 88 8.59 -33.67 -6.60
N THR A 89 9.56 -34.38 -7.18
CA THR A 89 10.38 -35.34 -6.45
C THR A 89 11.66 -34.65 -6.02
N ASP A 90 11.99 -34.71 -4.73
CA ASP A 90 13.24 -34.15 -4.21
C ASP A 90 14.44 -35.05 -4.56
N GLN A 91 15.66 -34.59 -4.23
CA GLN A 91 16.88 -35.33 -4.51
C GLN A 91 16.96 -36.70 -3.79
N SER A 92 16.15 -36.88 -2.77
CA SER A 92 16.04 -38.13 -1.99
C SER A 92 15.01 -39.10 -2.57
N GLY A 93 14.36 -38.78 -3.72
CA GLY A 93 13.33 -39.58 -4.35
C GLY A 93 11.94 -39.47 -3.68
N ILE A 94 11.77 -38.54 -2.72
CA ILE A 94 10.53 -38.34 -2.01
C ILE A 94 9.64 -37.35 -2.79
N GLU A 95 8.37 -37.76 -3.02
CA GLU A 95 7.36 -36.88 -3.63
C GLU A 95 6.95 -35.79 -2.64
N ARG A 96 7.09 -34.52 -3.06
CA ARG A 96 6.68 -33.35 -2.28
C ARG A 96 5.62 -32.58 -3.05
N SER A 97 4.79 -31.86 -2.32
CA SER A 97 3.79 -30.97 -2.91
C SER A 97 3.79 -29.61 -2.22
N ALA A 98 3.58 -28.55 -2.99
CA ALA A 98 3.32 -27.23 -2.46
C ALA A 98 2.12 -26.61 -3.17
N THR A 99 1.34 -25.87 -2.41
CA THR A 99 0.21 -25.11 -2.96
C THR A 99 0.70 -23.71 -3.27
N ASN A 100 0.50 -23.29 -4.51
CA ASN A 100 0.86 -21.95 -5.00
C ASN A 100 -0.41 -21.21 -5.43
N VAL A 101 -0.38 -19.88 -5.29
CA VAL A 101 -1.37 -19.00 -5.92
C VAL A 101 -0.79 -18.55 -7.25
N VAL A 102 -1.47 -18.91 -8.35
CA VAL A 102 -0.99 -18.67 -9.70
C VAL A 102 -1.85 -17.64 -10.42
N LEU A 103 -1.19 -16.61 -10.95
CA LEU A 103 -1.82 -15.57 -11.77
C LEU A 103 -1.65 -15.97 -13.25
N LEU A 104 -2.71 -16.51 -13.83
CA LEU A 104 -2.76 -16.87 -15.24
C LEU A 104 -3.23 -15.70 -16.10
N ASN A 105 -3.02 -15.82 -17.42
CA ASN A 105 -3.57 -14.88 -18.40
C ASN A 105 -5.11 -14.86 -18.25
N PHE A 106 -5.69 -13.65 -18.20
CA PHE A 106 -7.14 -13.38 -18.09
C PHE A 106 -7.84 -13.89 -16.81
N LYS A 107 -7.13 -14.56 -15.90
CA LYS A 107 -7.68 -15.12 -14.65
C LYS A 107 -6.93 -14.68 -13.40
N GLY A 108 -6.07 -13.70 -13.53
CA GLY A 108 -5.30 -13.13 -12.41
C GLY A 108 -5.21 -11.62 -12.53
N ALA A 109 -5.20 -10.96 -11.38
CA ALA A 109 -4.98 -9.53 -11.28
C ALA A 109 -3.95 -9.22 -10.19
N MET A 110 -3.21 -8.13 -10.37
CA MET A 110 -2.28 -7.61 -9.40
C MET A 110 -2.37 -6.07 -9.39
N THR A 111 -2.46 -5.49 -8.19
CA THR A 111 -2.46 -4.05 -7.98
C THR A 111 -1.45 -3.69 -6.91
N LEU A 112 -0.59 -2.72 -7.19
CA LEU A 112 0.34 -2.17 -6.21
C LEU A 112 -0.42 -1.26 -5.25
N LEU A 113 -0.24 -1.47 -3.95
CA LEU A 113 -0.89 -0.71 -2.89
C LEU A 113 0.10 0.17 -2.11
N ASP A 114 1.38 0.16 -2.48
CA ASP A 114 2.35 1.09 -1.92
C ASP A 114 1.98 2.52 -2.32
N PRO A 115 2.02 3.49 -1.40
CA PRO A 115 1.87 4.89 -1.76
C PRO A 115 2.98 5.25 -2.76
N LYS A 116 2.60 5.85 -3.88
CA LYS A 116 3.55 6.43 -4.83
C LYS A 116 4.40 7.43 -4.04
N LYS A 117 5.69 7.18 -3.89
CA LYS A 117 6.61 8.21 -3.44
C LYS A 117 6.62 9.28 -4.54
N GLU A 118 5.83 10.32 -4.34
CA GLU A 118 6.04 11.55 -5.09
C GLU A 118 7.40 12.06 -4.65
N SER A 119 8.39 11.90 -5.51
CA SER A 119 9.61 12.68 -5.43
C SER A 119 9.19 14.12 -5.68
N PHE A 120 8.98 14.88 -4.61
CA PHE A 120 9.03 16.31 -4.68
C PHE A 120 10.48 16.64 -5.04
N ASP A 121 10.75 16.75 -6.35
CA ASP A 121 11.89 17.49 -6.86
C ASP A 121 11.60 18.95 -6.54
N ASP A 122 11.99 19.34 -5.32
CA ASP A 122 12.01 20.70 -4.85
C ASP A 122 13.25 21.40 -5.46
N GLN A 123 13.24 21.57 -6.78
CA GLN A 123 14.18 22.40 -7.53
C GLN A 123 13.45 23.24 -8.56
N ASN A 124 12.46 24.01 -8.13
CA ASN A 124 12.11 25.26 -8.82
C ASN A 124 11.22 26.15 -7.93
N GLN A 125 11.78 26.67 -6.84
CA GLN A 125 11.27 27.93 -6.31
C GLN A 125 11.88 29.06 -7.17
N PRO A 126 11.08 29.77 -7.94
CA PRO A 126 11.53 31.06 -8.42
C PRO A 126 11.63 31.99 -7.19
N SER A 127 12.85 32.37 -6.87
CA SER A 127 13.16 33.43 -5.92
C SER A 127 12.41 34.70 -6.33
N VAL A 128 11.35 35.01 -5.59
CA VAL A 128 10.70 36.32 -5.68
C VAL A 128 11.58 37.32 -4.90
N SER A 129 12.65 37.76 -5.53
CA SER A 129 13.40 38.92 -5.11
C SER A 129 13.08 40.02 -6.09
N ASP A 130 12.68 41.15 -5.50
CA ASP A 130 12.78 42.47 -6.06
C ASP A 130 11.63 42.97 -6.94
N TYR A 131 10.60 43.50 -6.28
CA TYR A 131 9.86 44.60 -6.86
C TYR A 131 9.76 45.79 -5.85
N GLY A 132 10.62 46.81 -6.11
CA GLY A 132 10.26 48.21 -6.03
C GLY A 132 9.94 48.76 -4.66
N ARG A 133 11.00 49.17 -3.96
CA ARG A 133 10.93 50.32 -3.02
C ARG A 133 10.57 51.58 -3.81
N SER A 134 9.37 52.07 -3.63
CA SER A 134 9.02 53.44 -3.98
C SER A 134 8.58 54.16 -2.72
N SER A 135 9.41 55.10 -2.32
CA SER A 135 9.25 56.05 -1.23
C SER A 135 8.10 57.02 -1.53
N ALA A 136 7.22 57.19 -0.54
CA ALA A 136 6.51 58.44 -0.34
C ALA A 136 6.19 58.58 1.15
N GLU A 137 6.92 59.52 1.74
CA GLU A 137 6.62 60.08 3.06
C GLU A 137 5.25 60.76 3.05
N THR A 138 4.45 60.52 4.07
CA THR A 138 3.62 61.60 4.64
C THR A 138 3.28 61.27 6.09
N SER A 139 3.85 62.06 6.96
CA SER A 139 3.57 62.20 8.38
C SER A 139 2.15 62.65 8.63
N TYR A 140 1.45 62.08 9.61
CA TYR A 140 0.62 62.81 10.56
C TYR A 140 0.48 62.07 11.88
N SER A 141 0.67 62.88 12.87
CA SER A 141 0.74 62.75 14.29
C SER A 141 -0.58 62.39 14.98
N ASN A 142 -0.44 61.67 16.12
CA ASN A 142 -1.13 61.87 17.40
C ASN A 142 -2.59 61.33 17.54
N ASN A 143 -2.92 60.49 18.46
CA ASN A 143 -3.28 60.77 19.85
C ASN A 143 -3.91 59.53 20.54
N GLN A 144 -3.39 59.26 21.71
CA GLN A 144 -3.99 58.75 22.98
C GLN A 144 -5.37 58.14 22.99
N GLY A 145 -5.48 56.95 23.71
CA GLY A 145 -6.56 56.87 24.66
C GLY A 145 -7.23 55.51 24.84
N VAL A 146 -6.79 54.76 25.83
CA VAL A 146 -7.60 54.21 26.96
C VAL A 146 -8.62 53.10 26.74
N SER A 147 -8.38 52.04 27.53
CA SER A 147 -9.32 51.12 28.21
C SER A 147 -9.95 49.92 27.47
N LYS A 148 -9.64 48.77 28.06
CA LYS A 148 -10.46 47.53 28.18
C LYS A 148 -11.81 47.83 28.90
N PRO A 149 -12.81 46.95 28.97
CA PRO A 149 -12.75 45.48 29.08
C PRO A 149 -13.96 44.69 28.47
N HIS A 150 -13.86 43.35 28.57
CA HIS A 150 -14.92 42.34 28.69
C HIS A 150 -16.05 42.30 27.64
N ASP A 151 -16.24 41.16 26.99
CA ASP A 151 -17.25 40.19 27.42
C ASP A 151 -17.14 38.85 26.67
N ASN A 152 -17.35 37.86 27.44
CA ASN A 152 -17.61 36.47 27.33
C ASN A 152 -18.86 36.20 26.48
N MET A 153 -18.82 35.41 25.41
CA MET A 153 -19.99 34.68 24.92
C MET A 153 -19.60 33.29 24.40
N ASN A 154 -19.91 32.38 25.26
CA ASN A 154 -20.11 30.96 25.12
C ASN A 154 -21.18 30.70 24.05
N ASN A 155 -20.82 30.00 22.95
CA ASN A 155 -21.82 29.38 22.08
C ASN A 155 -21.47 27.91 21.88
N ASN A 156 -22.16 27.14 22.72
CA ASN A 156 -22.33 25.71 22.67
C ASN A 156 -23.35 25.40 21.56
N TYR A 157 -22.93 24.81 20.43
CA TYR A 157 -23.86 24.14 19.53
C TYR A 157 -23.55 22.65 19.57
N GLY A 158 -24.35 21.96 20.35
CA GLY A 158 -24.54 20.52 20.23
C GLY A 158 -25.18 20.20 18.88
N LEU A 159 -24.54 19.33 18.14
CA LEU A 159 -25.14 18.60 17.02
C LEU A 159 -25.21 17.15 17.46
N GLU A 160 -26.40 16.73 17.83
CA GLU A 160 -26.81 15.33 17.92
C GLU A 160 -27.06 14.86 16.48
N ASP A 161 -26.19 14.01 15.94
CA ASP A 161 -26.49 13.26 14.73
C ASP A 161 -26.92 11.83 15.14
N ASP A 162 -28.21 11.65 15.25
CA ASP A 162 -28.87 10.35 15.25
C ASP A 162 -28.81 9.75 13.84
N ILE A 163 -28.05 8.67 13.67
CA ILE A 163 -28.06 7.84 12.47
C ILE A 163 -28.95 6.63 12.78
N PRO A 164 -30.10 6.46 12.13
CA PRO A 164 -30.89 5.24 12.26
C PRO A 164 -30.34 4.12 11.36
N PHE A 165 -30.24 2.93 11.92
CA PHE A 165 -29.99 1.67 11.20
C PHE A 165 -31.25 1.17 10.50
#